data_fd5198089fb86c0fd984e50d1fdadf3b
#
_entry.id   fd5198089fb86c0fd984e50d1fdadf3b
#
_cell.length_a   1.000
_cell.length_b   1.000
_cell.length_c   1.000
_cell.angle_alpha   90.00
_cell.angle_beta   90.00
_cell.angle_gamma   90.00
#
_symmetry.space_group_name_H-M   'P 1'
#
loop_
_entity.id
_entity.type
_entity.pdbx_description
1 polymer ?
#
loop_
_entity_poly.entity_id
_entity_poly.type
_entity_poly.pdbx_seq_one_letter_code
_entity_poly.pdbx_strand_id
1 'polypeptide(L)'
;MAKHGNRAASSHCGSADLLEALGVKIDLGAEGVERCLVDAGIGFMFAPVFHPAAAHAGPVRRELRVPTVFNFLGPLTNPARPFAQVVGVSDERMLPLVAEVLARRGTRAKVFRGEDGLDELTTTGISTVFDVRDGDVLEGHLDPATFGLPRATLEDLRGGDAEEAAAIARSVLSGEAGPRRDVVLLNAAAALEVAGRAATLEQGLQIAAAAIDAGAATATLDRWVAVSTA
;
A
#
# COMPACT_ATOMS: atom_id res chain seq x y z
N MET A 1 -3.23 11.35 -0.47
CA MET A 1 -3.29 9.87 -0.60
C MET A 1 -4.30 9.31 0.39
N ALA A 2 -5.17 8.36 -0.02
CA ALA A 2 -6.23 7.82 0.83
C ALA A 2 -5.99 6.30 1.04
N LYS A 3 -5.39 5.91 2.17
CA LYS A 3 -5.08 4.52 2.51
C LYS A 3 -6.25 3.89 3.26
N HIS A 4 -6.79 2.80 2.73
CA HIS A 4 -7.71 1.93 3.45
C HIS A 4 -6.96 0.72 3.99
N GLY A 5 -7.14 0.38 5.25
CA GLY A 5 -6.36 -0.70 5.86
C GLY A 5 -6.90 -1.20 7.19
N ASN A 6 -6.23 -2.22 7.73
CA ASN A 6 -6.61 -2.88 8.97
C ASN A 6 -5.36 -3.24 9.79
N ARG A 7 -5.58 -3.78 10.99
CA ARG A 7 -4.56 -4.44 11.80
C ARG A 7 -4.14 -5.75 11.16
N ALA A 8 -3.00 -6.28 11.58
CA ALA A 8 -2.52 -7.59 11.16
C ALA A 8 -3.56 -8.68 11.37
N ALA A 9 -3.73 -9.55 10.38
CA ALA A 9 -4.57 -10.75 10.49
C ALA A 9 -3.74 -12.04 10.54
N SER A 10 -2.64 -12.09 9.79
CA SER A 10 -1.74 -13.24 9.67
C SER A 10 -0.26 -12.84 9.76
N SER A 11 0.08 -11.55 9.63
CA SER A 11 1.44 -11.01 9.75
C SER A 11 1.72 -10.55 11.20
N HIS A 12 2.99 -10.24 11.49
CA HIS A 12 3.40 -9.71 12.81
C HIS A 12 2.98 -8.25 13.01
N CYS A 13 2.85 -7.48 11.93
CA CYS A 13 2.47 -6.08 11.95
C CYS A 13 1.61 -5.76 10.72
N GLY A 14 0.46 -5.13 10.93
CA GLY A 14 -0.41 -4.60 9.88
C GLY A 14 -0.20 -3.10 9.69
N SER A 15 -0.80 -2.54 8.64
CA SER A 15 -0.67 -1.11 8.35
C SER A 15 -1.21 -0.22 9.48
N ALA A 16 -2.27 -0.63 10.16
CA ALA A 16 -2.80 0.10 11.31
C ALA A 16 -1.85 0.06 12.51
N ASP A 17 -1.26 -1.10 12.79
CA ASP A 17 -0.33 -1.29 13.91
C ASP A 17 0.93 -0.43 13.70
N LEU A 18 1.48 -0.42 12.48
CA LEU A 18 2.60 0.43 12.09
C LEU A 18 2.28 1.92 12.27
N LEU A 19 1.11 2.38 11.79
CA LEU A 19 0.75 3.79 11.86
C LEU A 19 0.55 4.26 13.31
N GLU A 20 -0.05 3.43 14.17
CA GLU A 20 -0.14 3.70 15.60
C GLU A 20 1.25 3.82 16.25
N ALA A 21 2.17 2.91 15.97
CA ALA A 21 3.54 2.96 16.48
C ALA A 21 4.33 4.18 15.94
N LEU A 22 3.96 4.70 14.76
CA LEU A 22 4.49 5.96 14.23
C LEU A 22 3.87 7.20 14.89
N GLY A 23 2.80 7.04 15.68
CA GLY A 23 2.11 8.11 16.39
C GLY A 23 0.86 8.65 15.69
N VAL A 24 0.44 8.06 14.58
CA VAL A 24 -0.77 8.47 13.86
C VAL A 24 -2.00 7.94 14.58
N LYS A 25 -3.00 8.79 14.82
CA LYS A 25 -4.30 8.36 15.33
C LYS A 25 -5.11 7.72 14.21
N ILE A 26 -5.39 6.42 14.32
CA ILE A 26 -5.97 5.60 13.26
C ILE A 26 -7.50 5.49 13.32
N ASP A 27 -8.11 5.72 14.47
CA ASP A 27 -9.54 5.53 14.73
C ASP A 27 -10.41 6.75 14.43
N LEU A 28 -9.93 7.60 13.53
CA LEU A 28 -10.64 8.80 13.10
C LEU A 28 -11.89 8.44 12.27
N GLY A 29 -12.98 9.17 12.50
CA GLY A 29 -14.14 9.18 11.63
C GLY A 29 -13.90 9.97 10.33
N ALA A 30 -14.91 10.05 9.47
CA ALA A 30 -14.80 10.65 8.14
C ALA A 30 -14.24 12.09 8.16
N GLU A 31 -14.73 12.94 9.06
CA GLU A 31 -14.27 14.35 9.18
C GLU A 31 -12.79 14.45 9.59
N GLY A 32 -12.32 13.57 10.50
CA GLY A 32 -10.92 13.53 10.91
C GLY A 32 -10.00 13.06 9.78
N VAL A 33 -10.44 12.06 9.01
CA VAL A 33 -9.71 11.58 7.82
C VAL A 33 -9.69 12.66 6.74
N GLU A 34 -10.79 13.39 6.51
CA GLU A 34 -10.85 14.50 5.57
C GLU A 34 -9.84 15.61 5.94
N ARG A 35 -9.78 16.01 7.23
CA ARG A 35 -8.75 16.95 7.69
C ARG A 35 -7.35 16.46 7.39
N CYS A 36 -7.04 15.18 7.68
CA CYS A 36 -5.73 14.60 7.35
C CYS A 36 -5.43 14.67 5.85
N LEU A 37 -6.41 14.39 4.99
CA LEU A 37 -6.25 14.48 3.54
C LEU A 37 -5.99 15.92 3.06
N VAL A 38 -6.68 16.89 3.63
CA VAL A 38 -6.54 18.32 3.27
C VAL A 38 -5.23 18.89 3.80
N ASP A 39 -4.93 18.69 5.08
CA ASP A 39 -3.86 19.42 5.78
C ASP A 39 -2.52 18.66 5.74
N ALA A 40 -2.54 17.32 5.72
CA ALA A 40 -1.33 16.50 5.62
C ALA A 40 -1.12 15.85 4.25
N GLY A 41 -2.13 15.83 3.38
CA GLY A 41 -2.08 15.19 2.06
C GLY A 41 -2.23 13.67 2.10
N ILE A 42 -2.42 13.07 3.29
CA ILE A 42 -2.57 11.64 3.50
C ILE A 42 -3.58 11.37 4.61
N GLY A 43 -4.44 10.37 4.42
CA GLY A 43 -5.42 9.92 5.42
C GLY A 43 -5.52 8.40 5.46
N PHE A 44 -5.81 7.87 6.64
CA PHE A 44 -6.01 6.44 6.88
C PHE A 44 -7.45 6.15 7.25
N MET A 45 -8.09 5.30 6.46
CA MET A 45 -9.44 4.82 6.73
C MET A 45 -9.35 3.44 7.37
N PHE A 46 -9.51 3.40 8.68
CA PHE A 46 -9.45 2.17 9.46
C PHE A 46 -10.69 1.32 9.20
N ALA A 47 -10.52 0.13 8.66
CA ALA A 47 -11.63 -0.72 8.19
C ALA A 47 -12.73 -0.95 9.24
N PRO A 48 -12.46 -1.18 10.54
CA PRO A 48 -13.51 -1.32 11.57
C PRO A 48 -14.38 -0.09 11.74
N VAL A 49 -13.85 1.12 11.54
CA VAL A 49 -14.60 2.38 11.64
C VAL A 49 -15.49 2.59 10.41
N PHE A 50 -14.95 2.30 9.23
CA PHE A 50 -15.64 2.59 7.97
C PHE A 50 -16.54 1.46 7.46
N HIS A 51 -16.34 0.23 7.97
CA HIS A 51 -17.14 -0.95 7.59
C HIS A 51 -17.64 -1.70 8.84
N PRO A 52 -18.46 -1.08 9.69
CA PRO A 52 -18.93 -1.70 10.94
C PRO A 52 -19.70 -3.00 10.69
N ALA A 53 -20.41 -3.12 9.57
CA ALA A 53 -21.13 -4.33 9.19
C ALA A 53 -20.20 -5.54 8.95
N ALA A 54 -18.93 -5.32 8.58
CA ALA A 54 -17.96 -6.41 8.41
C ALA A 54 -17.64 -7.14 9.73
N ALA A 55 -17.86 -6.50 10.88
CA ALA A 55 -17.69 -7.11 12.19
C ALA A 55 -18.55 -8.37 12.38
N HIS A 56 -19.76 -8.41 11.80
CA HIS A 56 -20.66 -9.56 11.87
C HIS A 56 -20.09 -10.81 11.18
N ALA A 57 -19.26 -10.64 10.15
CA ALA A 57 -18.60 -11.75 9.48
C ALA A 57 -17.36 -12.28 10.23
N GLY A 58 -16.83 -11.49 11.16
CA GLY A 58 -15.58 -11.79 11.87
C GLY A 58 -15.58 -13.14 12.61
N PRO A 59 -16.57 -13.45 13.46
CA PRO A 59 -16.65 -14.74 14.16
C PRO A 59 -16.67 -15.92 13.21
N VAL A 60 -17.55 -15.86 12.19
CA VAL A 60 -17.70 -16.94 11.18
C VAL A 60 -16.40 -17.18 10.42
N ARG A 61 -15.68 -16.12 10.02
CA ARG A 61 -14.38 -16.23 9.34
C ARG A 61 -13.32 -16.90 10.22
N ARG A 62 -13.32 -16.63 11.53
CA ARG A 62 -12.39 -17.27 12.48
C ARG A 62 -12.69 -18.75 12.66
N GLU A 63 -13.97 -19.16 12.64
CA GLU A 63 -14.37 -20.58 12.73
C GLU A 63 -14.02 -21.35 11.46
N LEU A 64 -14.29 -20.75 10.28
CA LEU A 64 -14.05 -21.39 8.98
C LEU A 64 -12.56 -21.69 8.73
N ARG A 65 -11.65 -20.82 9.19
CA ARG A 65 -10.18 -20.93 8.99
C ARG A 65 -9.75 -21.15 7.55
N VAL A 66 -10.56 -20.69 6.59
CA VAL A 66 -10.25 -20.73 5.17
C VAL A 66 -10.36 -19.33 4.57
N PRO A 67 -9.59 -19.00 3.51
CA PRO A 67 -9.77 -17.78 2.76
C PRO A 67 -11.20 -17.65 2.24
N THR A 68 -11.76 -16.46 2.33
CA THR A 68 -13.10 -16.14 1.84
C THR A 68 -13.03 -14.91 0.94
N VAL A 69 -14.13 -14.56 0.28
CA VAL A 69 -14.21 -13.33 -0.53
C VAL A 69 -13.80 -12.08 0.26
N PHE A 70 -14.02 -12.04 1.56
CA PHE A 70 -13.60 -10.93 2.43
C PHE A 70 -12.09 -10.70 2.48
N ASN A 71 -11.27 -11.67 2.08
CA ASN A 71 -9.83 -11.48 1.98
C ASN A 71 -9.43 -10.57 0.81
N PHE A 72 -10.29 -10.48 -0.21
CA PHE A 72 -10.04 -9.74 -1.45
C PHE A 72 -10.94 -8.50 -1.62
N LEU A 73 -11.98 -8.36 -0.79
CA LEU A 73 -12.88 -7.20 -0.88
C LEU A 73 -12.25 -5.90 -0.32
N GLY A 74 -11.28 -6.00 0.58
CA GLY A 74 -10.68 -4.82 1.23
C GLY A 74 -10.23 -3.74 0.25
N PRO A 75 -9.36 -4.05 -0.73
CA PRO A 75 -8.92 -3.10 -1.73
C PRO A 75 -10.05 -2.54 -2.61
N LEU A 76 -11.11 -3.32 -2.81
CA LEU A 76 -12.25 -2.96 -3.65
C LEU A 76 -13.32 -2.15 -2.92
N THR A 77 -13.19 -1.96 -1.62
CA THR A 77 -14.17 -1.25 -0.77
C THR A 77 -13.62 0.00 -0.11
N ASN A 78 -12.56 0.60 -0.67
CA ASN A 78 -12.01 1.84 -0.16
C ASN A 78 -13.09 2.94 -0.13
N PRO A 79 -13.40 3.51 1.06
CA PRO A 79 -14.48 4.50 1.20
C PRO A 79 -14.25 5.79 0.41
N ALA A 80 -13.00 6.15 0.14
CA ALA A 80 -12.65 7.34 -0.66
C ALA A 80 -12.96 7.18 -2.15
N ARG A 81 -13.28 5.97 -2.64
CA ARG A 81 -13.55 5.68 -4.06
C ARG A 81 -12.50 6.31 -4.98
N PRO A 82 -11.23 5.98 -4.82
CA PRO A 82 -10.15 6.63 -5.55
C PRO A 82 -10.28 6.38 -7.05
N PHE A 83 -9.96 7.40 -7.86
CA PHE A 83 -9.91 7.28 -9.32
C PHE A 83 -8.63 6.57 -9.81
N ALA A 84 -7.62 6.50 -8.96
CA ALA A 84 -6.33 5.86 -9.22
C ALA A 84 -5.93 5.00 -8.01
N GLN A 85 -5.52 3.75 -8.21
CA GLN A 85 -5.27 2.81 -7.13
C GLN A 85 -4.14 1.84 -7.45
N VAL A 86 -3.29 1.55 -6.47
CA VAL A 86 -2.38 0.41 -6.49
C VAL A 86 -2.91 -0.67 -5.54
N VAL A 87 -2.89 -1.91 -5.96
CA VAL A 87 -3.47 -3.04 -5.22
C VAL A 87 -2.54 -4.24 -5.28
N GLY A 88 -2.01 -4.63 -4.14
CA GLY A 88 -1.35 -5.91 -3.98
C GLY A 88 -2.35 -7.03 -3.70
N VAL A 89 -2.10 -8.20 -4.25
CA VAL A 89 -2.98 -9.37 -4.15
C VAL A 89 -2.18 -10.61 -3.79
N SER A 90 -2.48 -11.22 -2.66
CA SER A 90 -1.76 -12.39 -2.14
C SER A 90 -2.05 -13.71 -2.87
N ASP A 91 -3.16 -13.80 -3.60
CA ASP A 91 -3.56 -15.00 -4.36
C ASP A 91 -3.53 -14.70 -5.86
N GLU A 92 -2.65 -15.36 -6.59
CA GLU A 92 -2.45 -15.16 -8.04
C GLU A 92 -3.75 -15.28 -8.85
N ARG A 93 -4.63 -16.21 -8.48
CA ARG A 93 -5.92 -16.42 -9.15
C ARG A 93 -6.86 -15.23 -9.06
N MET A 94 -6.63 -14.35 -8.09
CA MET A 94 -7.46 -13.17 -7.87
C MET A 94 -6.96 -11.93 -8.62
N LEU A 95 -5.71 -11.95 -9.13
CA LEU A 95 -5.14 -10.81 -9.88
C LEU A 95 -6.05 -10.35 -11.02
N PRO A 96 -6.40 -11.23 -12.01
CA PRO A 96 -7.23 -10.81 -13.13
C PRO A 96 -8.64 -10.38 -12.69
N LEU A 97 -9.21 -11.03 -11.69
CA LEU A 97 -10.55 -10.69 -11.20
C LEU A 97 -10.59 -9.31 -10.54
N VAL A 98 -9.58 -8.98 -9.73
CA VAL A 98 -9.46 -7.65 -9.11
C VAL A 98 -9.24 -6.58 -10.18
N ALA A 99 -8.38 -6.84 -11.16
CA ALA A 99 -8.12 -5.94 -12.28
C ALA A 99 -9.38 -5.67 -13.09
N GLU A 100 -10.16 -6.71 -13.45
CA GLU A 100 -11.44 -6.55 -14.15
C GLU A 100 -12.45 -5.72 -13.37
N VAL A 101 -12.58 -5.93 -12.06
CA VAL A 101 -13.50 -5.14 -11.23
C VAL A 101 -13.12 -3.66 -11.27
N LEU A 102 -11.83 -3.35 -11.17
CA LEU A 102 -11.34 -1.96 -11.22
C LEU A 102 -11.54 -1.35 -12.62
N ALA A 103 -11.31 -2.11 -13.69
CA ALA A 103 -11.58 -1.69 -15.06
C ALA A 103 -13.05 -1.33 -15.27
N ARG A 104 -13.98 -2.20 -14.85
CA ARG A 104 -15.43 -1.96 -14.91
C ARG A 104 -15.90 -0.74 -14.11
N ARG A 105 -15.12 -0.33 -13.08
CA ARG A 105 -15.38 0.89 -12.29
C ARG A 105 -14.78 2.15 -12.91
N GLY A 106 -14.03 2.04 -14.00
CA GLY A 106 -13.29 3.14 -14.59
C GLY A 106 -12.13 3.62 -13.72
N THR A 107 -11.64 2.78 -12.80
CA THR A 107 -10.51 3.10 -11.93
C THR A 107 -9.20 2.80 -12.67
N ARG A 108 -8.28 3.76 -12.72
CA ARG A 108 -6.91 3.48 -13.17
C ARG A 108 -6.20 2.72 -12.07
N ALA A 109 -5.57 1.58 -12.38
CA ALA A 109 -4.93 0.80 -11.36
C ALA A 109 -3.69 0.03 -11.85
N LYS A 110 -2.79 -0.29 -10.93
CA LYS A 110 -1.86 -1.41 -11.05
C LYS A 110 -2.21 -2.44 -9.99
N VAL A 111 -2.52 -3.65 -10.43
CA VAL A 111 -2.79 -4.79 -9.57
C VAL A 111 -1.63 -5.75 -9.71
N PHE A 112 -1.01 -6.14 -8.61
CA PHE A 112 0.25 -6.86 -8.69
C PHE A 112 0.45 -7.89 -7.57
N ARG A 113 1.40 -8.79 -7.83
CA ARG A 113 1.90 -9.78 -6.89
C ARG A 113 3.35 -10.14 -7.24
N GLY A 114 4.18 -10.22 -6.22
CA GLY A 114 5.54 -10.74 -6.34
C GLY A 114 5.57 -12.26 -6.54
N GLU A 115 6.52 -12.74 -7.29
CA GLU A 115 6.83 -14.17 -7.46
C GLU A 115 7.16 -14.86 -6.13
N ASP A 116 7.71 -14.10 -5.17
CA ASP A 116 7.99 -14.49 -3.79
C ASP A 116 6.75 -14.67 -2.91
N GLY A 117 5.57 -14.30 -3.42
CA GLY A 117 4.29 -14.38 -2.72
C GLY A 117 3.84 -13.12 -2.02
N LEU A 118 4.65 -12.07 -2.03
CA LEU A 118 4.26 -10.78 -1.46
C LEU A 118 3.16 -10.11 -2.30
N ASP A 119 2.22 -9.48 -1.62
CA ASP A 119 1.21 -8.61 -2.20
C ASP A 119 1.74 -7.18 -2.43
N GLU A 120 2.99 -7.10 -2.92
CA GLU A 120 3.72 -5.88 -3.27
C GLU A 120 4.51 -6.10 -4.57
N LEU A 121 4.91 -5.00 -5.23
CA LEU A 121 6.00 -5.09 -6.19
C LEU A 121 7.27 -5.43 -5.45
N THR A 122 7.90 -6.53 -5.82
CA THR A 122 9.05 -7.05 -5.08
C THR A 122 10.38 -6.70 -5.73
N THR A 123 11.43 -6.62 -4.90
CA THR A 123 12.83 -6.57 -5.34
C THR A 123 13.52 -7.94 -5.23
N THR A 124 12.85 -8.98 -4.75
CA THR A 124 13.44 -10.32 -4.63
C THR A 124 13.30 -11.16 -5.90
N GLY A 125 12.32 -10.86 -6.73
CA GLY A 125 11.97 -11.59 -7.95
C GLY A 125 11.28 -10.69 -8.98
N ILE A 126 10.56 -11.32 -9.89
CA ILE A 126 9.68 -10.65 -10.84
C ILE A 126 8.31 -10.46 -10.18
N SER A 127 7.60 -9.43 -10.57
CA SER A 127 6.20 -9.23 -10.18
C SER A 127 5.30 -9.38 -11.41
N THR A 128 4.19 -10.12 -11.26
CA THR A 128 3.09 -10.08 -12.22
C THR A 128 2.28 -8.81 -11.98
N VAL A 129 2.00 -8.06 -13.04
CA VAL A 129 1.32 -6.76 -12.98
C VAL A 129 0.20 -6.72 -13.98
N PHE A 130 -0.99 -6.31 -13.54
CA PHE A 130 -2.11 -5.96 -14.39
C PHE A 130 -2.25 -4.44 -14.39
N ASP A 131 -1.96 -3.80 -15.52
CA ASP A 131 -2.17 -2.36 -15.72
C ASP A 131 -3.61 -2.14 -16.20
N VAL A 132 -4.37 -1.39 -15.42
CA VAL A 132 -5.79 -1.06 -15.69
C VAL A 132 -5.87 0.41 -16.09
N ARG A 133 -6.26 0.65 -17.33
CA ARG A 133 -6.33 2.00 -17.90
C ARG A 133 -7.45 2.11 -18.93
N ASP A 134 -8.31 3.11 -18.77
CA ASP A 134 -9.40 3.44 -19.71
C ASP A 134 -10.38 2.26 -19.97
N GLY A 135 -10.53 1.36 -18.99
CA GLY A 135 -11.37 0.17 -19.06
C GLY A 135 -10.65 -1.07 -19.62
N ASP A 136 -9.44 -0.92 -20.15
CA ASP A 136 -8.60 -2.03 -20.61
C ASP A 136 -7.76 -2.60 -19.47
N VAL A 137 -7.42 -3.88 -19.58
CA VAL A 137 -6.59 -4.63 -18.65
C VAL A 137 -5.43 -5.25 -19.45
N LEU A 138 -4.20 -4.87 -19.12
CA LEU A 138 -2.98 -5.38 -19.74
C LEU A 138 -2.17 -6.14 -18.70
N GLU A 139 -1.96 -7.43 -18.93
CA GLU A 139 -1.05 -8.25 -18.14
C GLU A 139 0.40 -8.05 -18.59
N GLY A 140 1.32 -7.95 -17.62
CA GLY A 140 2.75 -7.84 -17.87
C GLY A 140 3.56 -8.31 -16.67
N HIS A 141 4.87 -8.26 -16.82
CA HIS A 141 5.83 -8.62 -15.79
C HIS A 141 6.80 -7.46 -15.55
N LEU A 142 7.12 -7.24 -14.28
CA LEU A 142 8.06 -6.21 -13.86
C LEU A 142 9.26 -6.88 -13.18
N ASP A 143 10.43 -6.68 -13.78
CA ASP A 143 11.71 -7.07 -13.19
C ASP A 143 12.38 -5.82 -12.60
N PRO A 144 12.60 -5.72 -11.28
CA PRO A 144 13.24 -4.56 -10.65
C PRO A 144 14.65 -4.30 -11.18
N ALA A 145 15.36 -5.34 -11.67
CA ALA A 145 16.70 -5.18 -12.23
C ALA A 145 16.71 -4.28 -13.48
N THR A 146 15.62 -4.23 -14.25
CA THR A 146 15.50 -3.35 -15.43
C THR A 146 15.49 -1.86 -15.07
N PHE A 147 15.25 -1.55 -13.80
CA PHE A 147 15.25 -0.19 -13.24
C PHE A 147 16.49 0.11 -12.40
N GLY A 148 17.51 -0.78 -12.47
CA GLY A 148 18.75 -0.62 -11.71
C GLY A 148 18.62 -0.94 -10.22
N LEU A 149 17.51 -1.53 -9.77
CA LEU A 149 17.34 -1.96 -8.39
C LEU A 149 17.99 -3.35 -8.19
N PRO A 150 18.90 -3.51 -7.23
CA PRO A 150 19.55 -4.79 -6.97
C PRO A 150 18.53 -5.82 -6.44
N ARG A 151 18.78 -7.10 -6.70
CA ARG A 151 18.00 -8.18 -6.10
C ARG A 151 18.22 -8.23 -4.59
N ALA A 152 17.12 -8.22 -3.86
CA ALA A 152 17.09 -8.46 -2.43
C ALA A 152 16.74 -9.92 -2.12
N THR A 153 16.84 -10.28 -0.86
CA THR A 153 16.29 -11.53 -0.31
C THR A 153 15.07 -11.22 0.56
N LEU A 154 14.20 -12.20 0.81
CA LEU A 154 13.09 -12.04 1.76
C LEU A 154 13.58 -11.69 3.17
N GLU A 155 14.77 -12.15 3.55
CA GLU A 155 15.38 -11.81 4.83
C GLU A 155 15.74 -10.31 4.92
N ASP A 156 16.25 -9.72 3.83
CA ASP A 156 16.55 -8.28 3.76
C ASP A 156 15.29 -7.41 3.94
N LEU A 157 14.13 -7.93 3.52
CA LEU A 157 12.85 -7.24 3.60
C LEU A 157 12.06 -7.57 4.87
N ARG A 158 12.58 -8.47 5.71
CA ARG A 158 11.88 -8.88 6.92
C ARG A 158 11.60 -7.68 7.83
N GLY A 159 10.34 -7.55 8.22
CA GLY A 159 9.90 -6.67 9.29
C GLY A 159 9.91 -7.37 10.64
N GLY A 160 9.25 -6.77 11.63
CA GLY A 160 9.10 -7.30 12.96
C GLY A 160 7.73 -6.97 13.56
N ASP A 161 7.70 -6.70 14.85
CA ASP A 161 6.52 -6.16 15.52
C ASP A 161 6.27 -4.68 15.12
N ALA A 162 5.27 -4.05 15.72
CA ALA A 162 4.89 -2.69 15.36
C ALA A 162 5.99 -1.65 15.65
N GLU A 163 6.72 -1.81 16.76
CA GLU A 163 7.81 -0.88 17.13
C GLU A 163 9.01 -1.04 16.19
N GLU A 164 9.38 -2.27 15.89
CA GLU A 164 10.46 -2.59 14.95
C GLU A 164 10.11 -2.12 13.53
N ALA A 165 8.87 -2.34 13.09
CA ALA A 165 8.38 -1.84 11.80
C ALA A 165 8.36 -0.31 11.75
N ALA A 166 8.01 0.38 12.83
CA ALA A 166 8.06 1.83 12.91
C ALA A 166 9.50 2.37 12.86
N ALA A 167 10.45 1.70 13.51
CA ALA A 167 11.86 2.05 13.42
C ALA A 167 12.40 1.90 11.99
N ILE A 168 12.06 0.79 11.32
CA ILE A 168 12.40 0.56 9.91
C ILE A 168 11.79 1.64 9.01
N ALA A 169 10.51 1.97 9.19
CA ALA A 169 9.86 3.00 8.40
C ALA A 169 10.54 4.37 8.58
N ARG A 170 10.87 4.77 9.81
CA ARG A 170 11.61 6.02 10.07
C ARG A 170 12.99 6.03 9.42
N SER A 171 13.71 4.91 9.47
CA SER A 171 15.01 4.74 8.83
C SER A 171 14.90 4.93 7.32
N VAL A 172 13.96 4.27 6.65
CA VAL A 172 13.71 4.45 5.21
C VAL A 172 13.34 5.90 4.89
N LEU A 173 12.43 6.50 5.65
CA LEU A 173 12.00 7.90 5.43
C LEU A 173 13.10 8.92 5.69
N SER A 174 14.12 8.59 6.52
CA SER A 174 15.31 9.42 6.73
C SER A 174 16.38 9.28 5.66
N GLY A 175 16.17 8.39 4.67
CA GLY A 175 17.06 8.25 3.52
C GLY A 175 18.06 7.10 3.61
N GLU A 176 17.97 6.23 4.62
CA GLU A 176 18.86 5.06 4.71
C GLU A 176 18.75 4.21 3.45
N ALA A 177 19.88 3.96 2.80
CA ALA A 177 19.96 3.16 1.59
C ALA A 177 19.86 1.66 1.91
N GLY A 178 19.36 0.89 0.95
CA GLY A 178 19.32 -0.57 1.05
C GLY A 178 18.01 -1.17 0.57
N PRO A 179 17.86 -2.49 0.67
CA PRO A 179 16.75 -3.24 0.08
C PRO A 179 15.35 -2.75 0.53
N ARG A 180 15.22 -2.33 1.78
CA ARG A 180 13.96 -1.81 2.33
C ARG A 180 13.56 -0.48 1.69
N ARG A 181 14.53 0.40 1.44
CA ARG A 181 14.29 1.63 0.68
C ARG A 181 13.93 1.32 -0.76
N ASP A 182 14.64 0.40 -1.40
CA ASP A 182 14.45 0.06 -2.81
C ASP A 182 13.05 -0.46 -3.08
N VAL A 183 12.53 -1.36 -2.25
CA VAL A 183 11.15 -1.88 -2.40
C VAL A 183 10.12 -0.79 -2.14
N VAL A 184 10.34 0.13 -1.20
CA VAL A 184 9.46 1.28 -0.95
C VAL A 184 9.45 2.22 -2.15
N LEU A 185 10.62 2.53 -2.72
CA LEU A 185 10.73 3.37 -3.91
C LEU A 185 9.98 2.76 -5.11
N LEU A 186 10.11 1.45 -5.32
CA LEU A 186 9.45 0.73 -6.41
C LEU A 186 7.91 0.82 -6.30
N ASN A 187 7.37 0.56 -5.12
CA ASN A 187 5.93 0.64 -4.88
C ASN A 187 5.40 2.09 -4.91
N ALA A 188 6.17 3.04 -4.40
CA ALA A 188 5.85 4.47 -4.50
C ALA A 188 5.84 4.95 -5.96
N ALA A 189 6.80 4.49 -6.78
CA ALA A 189 6.87 4.80 -8.19
C ALA A 189 5.63 4.32 -8.96
N ALA A 190 5.17 3.10 -8.68
CA ALA A 190 3.93 2.57 -9.27
C ALA A 190 2.71 3.43 -8.87
N ALA A 191 2.62 3.86 -7.62
CA ALA A 191 1.55 4.73 -7.17
C ALA A 191 1.60 6.11 -7.84
N LEU A 192 2.79 6.68 -8.04
CA LEU A 192 2.99 7.95 -8.74
C LEU A 192 2.59 7.86 -10.22
N GLU A 193 2.95 6.77 -10.88
CA GLU A 193 2.60 6.53 -12.29
C GLU A 193 1.08 6.38 -12.45
N VAL A 194 0.43 5.55 -11.63
CA VAL A 194 -1.03 5.35 -11.68
C VAL A 194 -1.78 6.66 -11.39
N ALA A 195 -1.26 7.48 -10.47
CA ALA A 195 -1.83 8.79 -10.14
C ALA A 195 -1.55 9.87 -11.21
N GLY A 196 -0.79 9.56 -12.26
CA GLY A 196 -0.42 10.51 -13.32
C GLY A 196 0.58 11.58 -12.86
N ARG A 197 1.34 11.30 -11.78
CA ARG A 197 2.42 12.18 -11.26
C ARG A 197 3.78 11.84 -11.85
N ALA A 198 3.89 10.68 -12.46
CA ALA A 198 5.01 10.25 -13.26
C ALA A 198 4.49 9.67 -14.58
N ALA A 199 5.21 9.87 -15.66
CA ALA A 199 4.86 9.31 -16.95
C ALA A 199 5.32 7.85 -17.09
N THR A 200 6.37 7.47 -16.38
CA THR A 200 6.95 6.12 -16.37
C THR A 200 7.34 5.73 -14.95
N LEU A 201 7.59 4.44 -14.74
CA LEU A 201 8.07 3.92 -13.46
C LEU A 201 9.44 4.49 -13.08
N GLU A 202 10.35 4.65 -14.07
CA GLU A 202 11.67 5.26 -13.84
C GLU A 202 11.55 6.70 -13.33
N GLN A 203 10.68 7.49 -13.92
CA GLN A 203 10.40 8.83 -13.43
C GLN A 203 9.81 8.79 -12.03
N GLY A 204 8.92 7.84 -11.77
CA GLY A 204 8.34 7.61 -10.44
C GLY A 204 9.39 7.30 -9.39
N LEU A 205 10.37 6.44 -9.71
CA LEU A 205 11.50 6.12 -8.83
C LEU A 205 12.33 7.38 -8.49
N GLN A 206 12.62 8.21 -9.49
CA GLN A 206 13.37 9.46 -9.29
C GLN A 206 12.60 10.44 -8.37
N ILE A 207 11.29 10.59 -8.58
CA ILE A 207 10.45 11.48 -7.77
C ILE A 207 10.37 10.95 -6.33
N ALA A 208 10.18 9.64 -6.15
CA ALA A 208 10.10 9.01 -4.83
C ALA A 208 11.41 9.14 -4.06
N ALA A 209 12.55 8.88 -4.72
CA ALA A 209 13.88 9.03 -4.13
C ALA A 209 14.13 10.49 -3.71
N ALA A 210 13.87 11.44 -4.60
CA ALA A 210 14.04 12.88 -4.31
C ALA A 210 13.18 13.33 -3.12
N ALA A 211 11.95 12.81 -2.98
CA ALA A 211 11.07 13.15 -1.86
C ALA A 211 11.62 12.64 -0.50
N ILE A 212 12.22 11.46 -0.48
CA ILE A 212 12.87 10.92 0.71
C ILE A 212 14.13 11.73 1.01
N ASP A 213 15.01 11.92 0.03
CA ASP A 213 16.31 12.57 0.21
C ASP A 213 16.19 14.05 0.61
N ALA A 214 15.11 14.70 0.19
CA ALA A 214 14.78 16.07 0.62
C ALA A 214 14.09 16.15 2.00
N GLY A 215 13.83 15.00 2.67
CA GLY A 215 13.13 14.95 3.95
C GLY A 215 11.61 15.22 3.85
N ALA A 216 11.06 15.35 2.64
CA ALA A 216 9.65 15.64 2.45
C ALA A 216 8.73 14.52 2.94
N ALA A 217 9.18 13.28 2.85
CA ALA A 217 8.45 12.12 3.34
C ALA A 217 8.35 12.13 4.88
N THR A 218 9.45 12.39 5.58
CA THR A 218 9.48 12.56 7.05
C THR A 218 8.60 13.73 7.49
N ALA A 219 8.73 14.88 6.84
CA ALA A 219 7.92 16.05 7.16
C ALA A 219 6.41 15.81 6.94
N THR A 220 6.06 14.96 5.98
CA THR A 220 4.66 14.54 5.76
C THR A 220 4.17 13.66 6.89
N LEU A 221 4.98 12.70 7.36
CA LEU A 221 4.63 11.87 8.51
C LEU A 221 4.41 12.73 9.76
N ASP A 222 5.33 13.64 10.07
CA ASP A 222 5.24 14.50 11.26
C ASP A 222 3.98 15.38 11.24
N ARG A 223 3.67 15.95 10.08
CA ARG A 223 2.44 16.72 9.87
C ARG A 223 1.19 15.84 10.01
N TRP A 224 1.23 14.61 9.48
CA TRP A 224 0.11 13.69 9.62
C TRP A 224 -0.14 13.30 11.08
N VAL A 225 0.92 13.01 11.83
CA VAL A 225 0.82 12.77 13.29
C VAL A 225 0.16 13.97 13.98
N ALA A 226 0.65 15.17 13.73
CA ALA A 226 0.09 16.39 14.33
C ALA A 226 -1.38 16.60 14.00
N VAL A 227 -1.78 16.48 12.73
CA VAL A 227 -3.16 16.67 12.28
C VAL A 227 -4.09 15.58 12.80
N SER A 228 -3.63 14.33 12.83
CA SER A 228 -4.47 13.21 13.27
C SER A 228 -4.76 13.24 14.77
N THR A 229 -3.89 13.85 15.58
CA THR A 229 -4.01 13.92 17.04
C THR A 229 -4.66 15.21 17.54
N ALA A 230 -4.87 16.18 16.67
CA ALA A 230 -5.63 17.42 16.96
C ALA A 230 -7.15 17.15 16.87
#